data_e5d219836ce95359013f2c788cfc3474
#
_entry.id   e5d219836ce95359013f2c788cfc3474
#
_cell.length_a   1.000
_cell.length_b   1.000
_cell.length_c   1.000
_cell.angle_alpha   90.00
_cell.angle_beta   90.00
_cell.angle_gamma   90.00
#
_symmetry.space_group_name_H-M   'P 1'
#
loop_
_entity.id
_entity.type
_entity.pdbx_description
1 polymer ?
#
loop_
_entity_poly.entity_id
_entity_poly.type
_entity_poly.pdbx_seq_one_letter_code
_entity_poly.pdbx_strand_id
1 'polypeptide(L)'
;MYEDGFPEPKSKRFTFVGDEYEDRFIRRSQTYYEYAKDICENYRMDLQRYRLIRERKQYIGVHDREEYLAMREDLAFLQQSLKTVLHDYAEIFKKRFSEGLSIRKTADALQMNRGTVERRQNALYLAFAVLLRQRDEADGICRLSQKNKEDRWDTTE
;
A
#
# COMPACT_ATOMS: atom_id res chain seq x y z
N MET A 1 -23.10 7.06 -15.10
CA MET A 1 -22.59 7.24 -14.80
C MET A 1 -21.89 6.97 -13.91
N TYR A 2 -21.35 7.09 -13.50
CA TYR A 2 -20.64 6.63 -12.75
C TYR A 2 -20.65 7.28 -11.70
N GLU A 3 -21.25 7.41 -11.28
CA GLU A 3 -21.32 7.97 -10.42
C GLU A 3 -21.28 7.49 -9.25
N ASP A 4 -21.52 6.71 -8.82
CA ASP A 4 -21.48 6.20 -7.74
C ASP A 4 -20.35 5.84 -7.23
N GLY A 5 -19.87 5.16 -6.49
CA GLY A 5 -18.71 4.70 -6.01
C GLY A 5 -17.63 5.64 -6.23
N PHE A 6 -17.44 6.01 -7.40
CA PHE A 6 -16.49 6.96 -7.72
C PHE A 6 -17.24 8.17 -7.96
N PRO A 7 -17.04 9.10 -7.29
CA PRO A 7 -17.76 10.27 -7.38
C PRO A 7 -17.64 10.81 -8.66
N GLU A 8 -18.52 11.05 -9.23
CA GLU A 8 -18.47 11.51 -10.35
C GLU A 8 -18.06 12.75 -10.47
N PRO A 9 -18.21 13.39 -9.77
CA PRO A 9 -17.77 14.63 -9.91
C PRO A 9 -16.41 14.59 -9.77
N LYS A 10 -15.91 13.55 -10.00
CA LYS A 10 -14.65 13.44 -10.01
C LYS A 10 -14.07 14.53 -10.72
N SER A 11 -14.52 14.96 -11.73
CA SER A 11 -13.87 15.98 -12.51
C SER A 11 -13.74 17.25 -11.70
N LYS A 12 -14.78 17.58 -10.93
CA LYS A 12 -14.66 18.73 -10.14
C LYS A 12 -13.65 18.59 -9.08
N ARG A 13 -13.59 17.47 -8.46
CA ARG A 13 -12.63 17.25 -7.46
C ARG A 13 -11.26 17.41 -7.97
N PHE A 14 -10.98 16.85 -9.12
CA PHE A 14 -9.64 16.92 -9.63
C PHE A 14 -9.25 18.32 -9.99
N THR A 15 -10.19 19.13 -10.35
CA THR A 15 -9.88 20.46 -10.79
C THR A 15 -9.27 21.28 -9.69
N PHE A 16 -9.85 21.21 -8.49
CA PHE A 16 -9.30 22.08 -7.50
C PHE A 16 -8.41 21.39 -6.53
N VAL A 17 -8.23 20.12 -6.62
CA VAL A 17 -7.27 19.49 -5.77
C VAL A 17 -6.21 18.81 -6.59
N GLY A 18 -5.86 19.40 -7.69
CA GLY A 18 -4.90 18.79 -8.59
C GLY A 18 -3.63 18.37 -7.89
N ASP A 19 -3.06 19.25 -7.11
CA ASP A 19 -1.81 18.91 -6.45
C ASP A 19 -1.99 17.82 -5.44
N GLU A 20 -3.04 17.89 -4.66
CA GLU A 20 -3.29 16.85 -3.68
C GLU A 20 -3.55 15.54 -4.33
N TYR A 21 -4.25 15.56 -5.44
CA TYR A 21 -4.57 14.35 -6.13
C TYR A 21 -3.31 13.74 -6.71
N GLU A 22 -2.45 14.56 -7.25
CA GLU A 22 -1.21 14.08 -7.81
C GLU A 22 -0.34 13.46 -6.73
N ASP A 23 -0.29 14.05 -5.56
CA ASP A 23 0.48 13.47 -4.48
C ASP A 23 -0.05 12.10 -4.11
N ARG A 24 -1.35 11.94 -4.04
CA ARG A 24 -1.93 10.68 -3.72
C ARG A 24 -1.63 9.64 -4.76
N PHE A 25 -1.68 10.08 -6.01
CA PHE A 25 -1.48 9.21 -7.11
C PHE A 25 -0.05 8.76 -7.24
N ILE A 26 0.91 9.61 -6.89
CA ILE A 26 2.31 9.25 -6.97
C ILE A 26 2.76 8.61 -5.67
N ARG A 27 1.94 8.48 -4.70
CA ARG A 27 2.24 7.99 -3.38
C ARG A 27 3.03 9.02 -2.63
N ARG A 28 2.78 9.13 -1.36
CA ARG A 28 3.43 10.13 -0.56
C ARG A 28 4.62 9.61 0.20
N SER A 29 4.88 8.33 0.12
CA SER A 29 5.97 7.74 0.87
C SER A 29 7.30 8.22 0.35
N GLN A 30 8.20 8.57 1.24
CA GLN A 30 9.50 9.09 0.87
C GLN A 30 10.57 8.03 0.91
N THR A 31 10.34 6.93 1.59
CA THR A 31 11.29 5.84 1.65
C THR A 31 10.55 4.54 1.37
N TYR A 32 11.29 3.51 1.02
CA TYR A 32 10.67 2.22 0.78
C TYR A 32 10.11 1.62 2.05
N TYR A 33 10.70 1.97 3.20
CA TYR A 33 10.15 1.51 4.46
C TYR A 33 8.76 2.11 4.69
N GLU A 34 8.63 3.40 4.47
CA GLU A 34 7.34 4.06 4.62
C GLU A 34 6.32 3.52 3.62
N TYR A 35 6.76 3.25 2.41
CA TYR A 35 5.90 2.71 1.39
C TYR A 35 5.39 1.33 1.84
N ALA A 36 6.30 0.47 2.31
CA ALA A 36 5.90 -0.85 2.78
C ALA A 36 4.91 -0.75 3.93
N LYS A 37 5.16 0.15 4.86
CA LYS A 37 4.28 0.33 5.99
C LYS A 37 2.91 0.81 5.54
N ASP A 38 2.87 1.77 4.62
CA ASP A 38 1.61 2.32 4.15
C ASP A 38 0.76 1.29 3.44
N ILE A 39 1.34 0.49 2.55
CA ILE A 39 0.54 -0.48 1.83
C ILE A 39 0.08 -1.61 2.74
N CYS A 40 0.86 -1.94 3.75
CA CYS A 40 0.41 -2.93 4.72
C CYS A 40 -0.75 -2.40 5.54
N GLU A 41 -0.63 -1.19 6.03
CA GLU A 41 -1.65 -0.61 6.88
C GLU A 41 -2.94 -0.33 6.14
N ASN A 42 -2.86 -0.11 4.85
CA ASN A 42 -4.05 0.15 4.05
C ASN A 42 -4.57 -1.10 3.33
N TYR A 43 -3.93 -2.24 3.55
CA TYR A 43 -4.23 -3.45 2.79
C TYR A 43 -5.70 -3.83 2.85
N ARG A 44 -6.26 -3.84 4.05
CA ARG A 44 -7.63 -4.30 4.23
C ARG A 44 -8.63 -3.40 3.52
N MET A 45 -8.47 -2.10 3.68
CA MET A 45 -9.34 -1.14 3.05
C MET A 45 -9.20 -1.16 1.54
N ASP A 46 -7.96 -1.23 1.07
CA ASP A 46 -7.71 -1.25 -0.36
C ASP A 46 -8.27 -2.51 -1.00
N LEU A 47 -8.17 -3.64 -0.30
CA LEU A 47 -8.71 -4.88 -0.84
C LEU A 47 -10.23 -4.82 -0.95
N GLN A 48 -10.88 -4.23 0.05
CA GLN A 48 -12.32 -4.06 -0.01
C GLN A 48 -12.72 -3.15 -1.15
N ARG A 49 -11.99 -2.07 -1.32
CA ARG A 49 -12.28 -1.12 -2.38
C ARG A 49 -12.08 -1.77 -3.75
N TYR A 50 -10.99 -2.54 -3.88
CA TYR A 50 -10.71 -3.23 -5.12
C TYR A 50 -11.85 -4.19 -5.48
N ARG A 51 -12.33 -4.94 -4.48
CA ARG A 51 -13.40 -5.90 -4.72
C ARG A 51 -14.70 -5.22 -5.12
N LEU A 52 -15.00 -4.10 -4.48
CA LEU A 52 -16.21 -3.37 -4.82
C LEU A 52 -16.18 -2.88 -6.25
N ILE A 53 -15.06 -2.32 -6.66
CA ILE A 53 -14.93 -1.82 -8.01
C ILE A 53 -15.06 -2.95 -9.02
N ARG A 54 -14.41 -4.05 -8.74
CA ARG A 54 -14.45 -5.17 -9.65
C ARG A 54 -15.84 -5.77 -9.77
N GLU A 55 -16.47 -5.98 -8.62
CA GLU A 55 -17.76 -6.68 -8.61
C GLU A 55 -18.86 -5.84 -9.19
N ARG A 56 -18.81 -4.54 -8.97
CA ARG A 56 -19.85 -3.68 -9.45
C ARG A 56 -19.56 -3.10 -10.82
N LYS A 57 -18.37 -3.33 -11.33
CA LYS A 57 -17.98 -2.86 -12.65
C LYS A 57 -18.28 -1.38 -12.81
N GLN A 58 -17.92 -0.61 -11.79
CA GLN A 58 -18.22 0.80 -11.82
C GLN A 58 -17.28 1.53 -12.75
N TYR A 59 -17.79 2.62 -13.31
CA TYR A 59 -16.97 3.44 -14.18
C TYR A 59 -15.86 4.09 -13.35
N ILE A 60 -14.67 4.13 -13.89
CA ILE A 60 -13.53 4.73 -13.23
C ILE A 60 -13.01 5.83 -14.12
N GLY A 61 -12.95 7.06 -13.60
CA GLY A 61 -12.42 8.19 -14.36
C GLY A 61 -10.93 8.04 -14.58
N VAL A 62 -10.39 8.93 -15.40
CA VAL A 62 -8.99 8.84 -15.77
C VAL A 62 -8.08 8.83 -14.55
N HIS A 63 -8.23 9.80 -13.67
CA HIS A 63 -7.37 9.87 -12.50
C HIS A 63 -7.64 8.74 -11.52
N ASP A 64 -8.91 8.40 -11.38
CA ASP A 64 -9.26 7.31 -10.49
C ASP A 64 -8.75 5.99 -11.04
N ARG A 65 -8.67 5.88 -12.36
CA ARG A 65 -8.15 4.68 -12.96
C ARG A 65 -6.69 4.47 -12.60
N GLU A 66 -5.90 5.53 -12.66
CA GLU A 66 -4.50 5.41 -12.32
C GLU A 66 -4.29 5.09 -10.85
N GLU A 67 -5.10 5.70 -10.01
CA GLU A 67 -5.05 5.38 -8.59
C GLU A 67 -5.47 3.93 -8.36
N TYR A 68 -6.49 3.49 -9.07
CA TYR A 68 -6.96 2.12 -8.97
C TYR A 68 -5.89 1.13 -9.44
N LEU A 69 -5.22 1.45 -10.55
CA LEU A 69 -4.18 0.56 -11.07
C LEU A 69 -3.02 0.48 -10.11
N ALA A 70 -2.65 1.61 -9.49
CA ALA A 70 -1.59 1.63 -8.51
C ALA A 70 -1.97 0.81 -7.29
N MET A 71 -3.19 0.93 -6.82
CA MET A 71 -3.69 0.16 -5.70
C MET A 71 -3.66 -1.32 -6.03
N ARG A 72 -4.12 -1.69 -7.20
CA ARG A 72 -4.15 -3.08 -7.63
C ARG A 72 -2.75 -3.66 -7.70
N GLU A 73 -1.82 -2.86 -8.19
CA GLU A 73 -0.43 -3.26 -8.29
C GLU A 73 0.16 -3.54 -6.91
N ASP A 74 -0.14 -2.66 -5.96
CA ASP A 74 0.38 -2.84 -4.61
C ASP A 74 -0.26 -4.05 -3.91
N LEU A 75 -1.55 -4.27 -4.15
CA LEU A 75 -2.21 -5.45 -3.59
C LEU A 75 -1.59 -6.73 -4.15
N ALA A 76 -1.34 -6.75 -5.45
CA ALA A 76 -0.72 -7.91 -6.07
C ALA A 76 0.68 -8.13 -5.54
N PHE A 77 1.42 -7.03 -5.34
CA PHE A 77 2.75 -7.11 -4.79
C PHE A 77 2.73 -7.77 -3.41
N LEU A 78 1.83 -7.31 -2.55
CA LEU A 78 1.75 -7.86 -1.19
C LEU A 78 1.37 -9.32 -1.21
N GLN A 79 0.40 -9.69 -2.02
CA GLN A 79 -0.05 -11.07 -2.07
C GLN A 79 1.06 -11.99 -2.58
N GLN A 80 1.82 -11.51 -3.56
CA GLN A 80 2.91 -12.29 -4.09
C GLN A 80 4.05 -12.38 -3.09
N SER A 81 4.38 -11.27 -2.44
CA SER A 81 5.49 -11.22 -1.51
C SER A 81 5.23 -12.05 -0.26
N LEU A 82 3.97 -12.15 0.15
CA LEU A 82 3.64 -12.94 1.32
C LEU A 82 3.95 -14.42 1.13
N LYS A 83 4.06 -14.86 -0.10
CA LYS A 83 4.41 -16.25 -0.37
C LYS A 83 5.89 -16.52 -0.15
N THR A 84 6.69 -15.47 -0.03
CA THR A 84 8.13 -15.63 0.11
C THR A 84 8.62 -15.40 1.53
N VAL A 85 7.77 -14.92 2.44
CA VAL A 85 8.20 -14.67 3.80
C VAL A 85 7.94 -15.90 4.65
N LEU A 86 8.61 -15.95 5.79
CA LEU A 86 8.45 -17.07 6.71
C LEU A 86 7.02 -17.12 7.23
N HIS A 87 6.57 -18.31 7.55
CA HIS A 87 5.21 -18.53 8.00
C HIS A 87 4.85 -17.63 9.19
N ASP A 88 5.76 -17.49 10.14
CA ASP A 88 5.47 -16.69 11.32
C ASP A 88 5.20 -15.23 10.95
N TYR A 89 5.90 -14.73 9.98
CA TYR A 89 5.71 -13.34 9.55
C TYR A 89 4.42 -13.20 8.76
N ALA A 90 4.10 -14.21 7.96
CA ALA A 90 2.85 -14.19 7.22
C ALA A 90 1.65 -14.19 8.16
N GLU A 91 1.77 -14.89 9.30
CA GLU A 91 0.70 -14.90 10.28
C GLU A 91 0.52 -13.52 10.93
N ILE A 92 1.62 -12.81 11.16
CA ILE A 92 1.54 -11.45 11.67
C ILE A 92 0.78 -10.58 10.67
N PHE A 93 1.11 -10.69 9.39
CA PHE A 93 0.43 -9.90 8.38
C PHE A 93 -1.06 -10.23 8.36
N LYS A 94 -1.39 -11.49 8.40
CA LYS A 94 -2.78 -11.91 8.34
C LYS A 94 -3.58 -11.32 9.49
N LYS A 95 -3.07 -11.44 10.71
CA LYS A 95 -3.80 -10.94 11.86
C LYS A 95 -3.87 -9.42 11.89
N ARG A 96 -2.74 -8.77 11.64
CA ARG A 96 -2.69 -7.31 11.75
C ARG A 96 -3.38 -6.62 10.59
N PHE A 97 -3.11 -7.05 9.37
CA PHE A 97 -3.48 -6.27 8.19
C PHE A 97 -4.63 -6.86 7.39
N SER A 98 -4.81 -8.16 7.42
CA SER A 98 -5.97 -8.77 6.76
C SER A 98 -7.17 -8.73 7.67
N GLU A 99 -7.00 -9.10 8.92
CA GLU A 99 -8.10 -9.16 9.87
C GLU A 99 -8.28 -7.85 10.63
N GLY A 100 -7.27 -7.00 10.59
CA GLY A 100 -7.39 -5.70 11.22
C GLY A 100 -7.26 -5.68 12.72
N LEU A 101 -6.58 -6.66 13.30
CA LEU A 101 -6.43 -6.73 14.75
C LEU A 101 -5.33 -5.78 15.23
N SER A 102 -5.50 -5.28 16.44
CA SER A 102 -4.47 -4.46 17.06
C SER A 102 -3.27 -5.33 17.40
N ILE A 103 -2.17 -4.71 17.78
CA ILE A 103 -0.97 -5.45 18.18
C ILE A 103 -1.30 -6.33 19.38
N ARG A 104 -2.06 -5.80 20.33
CA ARG A 104 -2.43 -6.55 21.50
C ARG A 104 -3.25 -7.77 21.15
N LYS A 105 -4.27 -7.60 20.30
CA LYS A 105 -5.12 -8.73 19.93
C LYS A 105 -4.37 -9.73 19.08
N THR A 106 -3.44 -9.26 18.26
CA THR A 106 -2.63 -10.16 17.47
C THR A 106 -1.75 -11.01 18.39
N ALA A 107 -1.15 -10.36 19.39
CA ALA A 107 -0.32 -11.09 20.34
C ALA A 107 -1.13 -12.16 21.07
N ASP A 108 -2.35 -11.81 21.48
CA ASP A 108 -3.21 -12.78 22.14
C ASP A 108 -3.55 -13.93 21.20
N ALA A 109 -3.90 -13.62 19.97
CA ALA A 109 -4.31 -14.65 19.01
C ALA A 109 -3.17 -15.60 18.67
N LEU A 110 -1.96 -15.09 18.61
CA LEU A 110 -0.81 -15.89 18.23
C LEU A 110 -0.03 -16.39 19.44
N GLN A 111 -0.51 -16.06 20.65
CA GLN A 111 0.10 -16.52 21.88
C GLN A 111 1.56 -16.12 21.99
N MET A 112 1.82 -14.86 21.74
CA MET A 112 3.16 -14.31 21.88
C MET A 112 3.03 -12.94 22.55
N ASN A 113 4.12 -12.37 22.99
CA ASN A 113 4.02 -11.08 23.65
C ASN A 113 4.03 -9.97 22.60
N ARG A 114 3.61 -8.78 23.03
CA ARG A 114 3.46 -7.67 22.11
C ARG A 114 4.78 -7.23 21.50
N GLY A 115 5.85 -7.28 22.27
CA GLY A 115 7.15 -6.92 21.75
C GLY A 115 7.57 -7.79 20.59
N THR A 116 7.23 -9.08 20.67
CA THR A 116 7.54 -10.00 19.58
C THR A 116 6.74 -9.63 18.33
N VAL A 117 5.45 -9.32 18.51
CA VAL A 117 4.61 -8.91 17.38
C VAL A 117 5.20 -7.68 16.73
N GLU A 118 5.58 -6.69 17.52
CA GLU A 118 6.12 -5.45 16.98
C GLU A 118 7.42 -5.68 16.23
N ARG A 119 8.30 -6.50 16.79
CA ARG A 119 9.57 -6.77 16.11
C ARG A 119 9.35 -7.48 14.79
N ARG A 120 8.46 -8.44 14.77
CA ARG A 120 8.18 -9.18 13.54
C ARG A 120 7.47 -8.32 12.52
N GLN A 121 6.60 -7.43 12.98
CA GLN A 121 5.93 -6.51 12.08
C GLN A 121 6.93 -5.57 11.42
N ASN A 122 7.88 -5.05 12.22
CA ASN A 122 8.89 -4.16 11.66
C ASN A 122 9.81 -4.91 10.71
N ALA A 123 10.13 -6.15 11.02
CA ALA A 123 10.94 -6.97 10.13
C ALA A 123 10.21 -7.22 8.81
N LEU A 124 8.90 -7.37 8.89
CA LEU A 124 8.08 -7.55 7.71
C LEU A 124 8.11 -6.30 6.84
N TYR A 125 8.01 -5.12 7.44
CA TYR A 125 8.09 -3.87 6.70
C TYR A 125 9.45 -3.77 5.99
N LEU A 126 10.53 -4.12 6.70
CA LEU A 126 11.85 -4.07 6.10
C LEU A 126 11.99 -5.03 4.93
N ALA A 127 11.45 -6.23 5.09
CA ALA A 127 11.51 -7.21 4.02
C ALA A 127 10.75 -6.71 2.79
N PHE A 128 9.57 -6.16 3.01
CA PHE A 128 8.79 -5.64 1.89
C PHE A 128 9.46 -4.41 1.29
N ALA A 129 10.14 -3.60 2.10
CA ALA A 129 10.86 -2.44 1.57
C ALA A 129 11.93 -2.88 0.58
N VAL A 130 12.66 -3.93 0.91
CA VAL A 130 13.68 -4.45 -0.01
C VAL A 130 13.02 -4.93 -1.30
N LEU A 131 11.91 -5.65 -1.19
CA LEU A 131 11.24 -6.18 -2.37
C LEU A 131 10.62 -5.05 -3.21
N LEU A 132 10.12 -4.00 -2.58
CA LEU A 132 9.59 -2.86 -3.31
C LEU A 132 10.68 -2.17 -4.09
N ARG A 133 11.85 -2.01 -3.46
CA ARG A 133 12.96 -1.41 -4.15
C ARG A 133 13.39 -2.25 -5.34
N GLN A 134 13.43 -3.56 -5.16
CA GLN A 134 13.79 -4.44 -6.26
C GLN A 134 12.78 -4.37 -7.38
N ARG A 135 11.49 -4.26 -7.04
CA ARG A 135 10.46 -4.12 -8.06
C ARG A 135 10.67 -2.85 -8.87
N ASP A 136 10.93 -1.74 -8.18
CA ASP A 136 11.14 -0.49 -8.86
C ASP A 136 12.37 -0.55 -9.77
N GLU A 137 13.43 -1.18 -9.29
CA GLU A 137 14.63 -1.33 -10.11
C GLU A 137 14.35 -2.18 -11.33
N ALA A 138 13.60 -3.25 -11.17
CA ALA A 138 13.28 -4.12 -12.29
C ALA A 138 12.39 -3.40 -13.30
N ASP A 139 11.49 -2.56 -12.83
CA ASP A 139 10.58 -1.84 -13.71
C ASP A 139 11.19 -0.57 -14.28
N GLY A 140 12.34 -0.16 -13.77
CA GLY A 140 13.00 1.04 -14.26
C GLY A 140 12.31 2.33 -13.84
N ILE A 141 11.56 2.31 -12.75
CA ILE A 141 10.87 3.51 -12.28
C ILE A 141 11.03 3.61 -10.77
N CYS A 142 10.64 4.74 -10.23
CA CYS A 142 10.68 4.95 -8.79
C CYS A 142 9.30 5.37 -8.33
N ARG A 143 8.68 4.57 -7.47
CA ARG A 143 7.33 4.83 -7.00
C ARG A 143 7.28 5.65 -5.72
N LEU A 144 8.43 6.11 -5.26
CA LEU A 144 8.46 6.99 -4.10
C LEU A 144 8.05 8.40 -4.49
N SER A 145 7.79 9.21 -3.48
CA SER A 145 7.34 10.55 -3.71
C SER A 145 8.32 11.33 -4.57
N GLN A 146 7.82 12.01 -5.58
CA GLN A 146 8.66 12.79 -6.46
C GLN A 146 9.31 13.94 -5.72
N LYS A 147 8.66 14.43 -4.70
CA LYS A 147 9.19 15.53 -3.97
C LYS A 147 10.55 15.27 -3.40
N ASN A 148 10.81 14.07 -2.99
CA ASN A 148 12.04 13.74 -2.33
C ASN A 148 12.95 12.86 -3.14
N LYS A 149 12.68 12.75 -4.41
CA LYS A 149 13.45 11.88 -5.24
C LYS A 149 14.90 12.32 -5.32
N GLU A 150 15.14 13.58 -5.53
CA GLU A 150 16.49 14.06 -5.62
C GLU A 150 17.20 14.02 -4.29
N ASP A 151 16.51 14.42 -3.24
CA ASP A 151 17.09 14.37 -1.92
C ASP A 151 17.52 12.94 -1.58
N ARG A 152 16.70 11.99 -1.94
CA ARG A 152 17.02 10.63 -1.66
C ARG A 152 18.26 10.16 -2.38
N TRP A 153 18.42 10.58 -3.62
CA TRP A 153 19.61 10.21 -4.37
C TRP A 153 20.83 10.85 -3.75
N ASP A 154 20.73 12.07 -3.31
CA ASP A 154 21.84 12.74 -2.68
C ASP A 154 22.25 12.04 -1.40
N THR A 155 21.28 11.61 -0.62
CA THR A 155 21.60 11.00 0.64
C THR A 155 22.17 9.61 0.47
N THR A 156 21.87 8.93 -0.59
CA THR A 156 22.39 7.59 -0.75
C THR A 156 23.79 7.60 -1.27
N GLU A 157 24.28 8.74 -1.69
CA GLU A 157 25.62 8.77 -2.13
C GLU A 157 26.53 8.91 -1.04
#